data_1c13d8a4bb4b62eec924112628db749a
#
_entry.id   1c13d8a4bb4b62eec924112628db749a
#
_cell.length_a   1.000
_cell.length_b   1.000
_cell.length_c   1.000
_cell.angle_alpha   90.00
_cell.angle_beta   90.00
_cell.angle_gamma   90.00
#
_symmetry.space_group_name_H-M   'P 1'
#
loop_
_entity.id
_entity.type
_entity.pdbx_description
1 polymer ?
#
loop_
_entity_poly.entity_id
_entity_poly.type
_entity_poly.pdbx_seq_one_letter_code
_entity_poly.pdbx_strand_id
1 'polypeptide(L)'
;MKTGKLSLSILSILSTIIFFTNCSESKSKADTKSALNTTSSAKSEEEESAAESIEYAPVDTALYNKKLKELANGDTTGKWPVKKQPYPLPGAILPYKRVVTFYGNLYSKKMGALGEYAPKEMLRMLYAEVAKWEKVDPKTPVQPALHYIAVVAAGDPGKDGKYRNRMPDKQIDSVLTISRMKKNMIVFLDIQVALSTIREELPRLEKYLKMPNVHLGIDPEFSMKGGVLPGRKIGTYDASEINYVSDYLAKLVRTHNLPPKIFVIHRFTKKMVTNYQNIKLRPETQIVMHMDGWGEPELKMGTHRHFIYSEPVQFTGFKIFYKNDLKKAPNRLMTPQDLMKLKPQPSYIQYQ
;
A
#
# COMPACT_ATOMS: atom_id res chain seq x y z
N MET A 1 -5.53 44.17 23.76
CA MET A 1 -4.86 43.00 23.26
C MET A 1 -5.54 41.79 23.88
N LYS A 2 -6.44 41.11 23.11
CA LYS A 2 -7.09 39.88 23.55
C LYS A 2 -6.45 38.74 22.79
N THR A 3 -5.71 37.89 23.50
CA THR A 3 -5.13 36.64 22.95
C THR A 3 -6.21 35.59 22.82
N GLY A 4 -6.63 35.32 21.59
CA GLY A 4 -7.55 34.23 21.30
C GLY A 4 -6.81 32.89 21.40
N LYS A 5 -7.16 32.05 22.36
CA LYS A 5 -6.76 30.65 22.43
C LYS A 5 -7.48 29.87 21.35
N LEU A 6 -6.74 29.40 20.35
CA LEU A 6 -7.24 28.48 19.35
C LEU A 6 -7.36 27.09 20.03
N SER A 7 -8.60 26.72 20.35
CA SER A 7 -8.93 25.38 20.86
C SER A 7 -8.86 24.41 19.69
N LEU A 8 -7.85 23.56 19.67
CA LEU A 8 -7.70 22.45 18.71
C LEU A 8 -8.63 21.32 19.16
N SER A 9 -9.85 21.28 18.63
CA SER A 9 -10.76 20.16 18.84
C SER A 9 -10.20 18.93 18.15
N ILE A 10 -9.59 18.04 18.94
CA ILE A 10 -9.18 16.70 18.48
C ILE A 10 -10.47 15.89 18.35
N LEU A 11 -10.95 15.79 17.10
CA LEU A 11 -12.11 14.96 16.78
C LEU A 11 -11.64 13.49 16.77
N SER A 12 -12.04 12.76 17.81
CA SER A 12 -11.84 11.31 17.93
C SER A 12 -12.54 10.61 16.77
N ILE A 13 -11.75 10.09 15.83
CA ILE A 13 -12.24 9.30 14.70
C ILE A 13 -12.42 7.88 15.19
N LEU A 14 -13.65 7.53 15.53
CA LEU A 14 -14.05 6.17 15.88
C LEU A 14 -14.17 5.37 14.57
N SER A 15 -13.16 4.61 14.22
CA SER A 15 -13.25 3.58 13.17
C SER A 15 -14.26 2.53 13.62
N THR A 16 -15.36 2.38 12.89
CA THR A 16 -16.39 1.40 13.18
C THR A 16 -15.83 -0.01 12.96
N ILE A 17 -15.45 -0.67 14.03
CA ILE A 17 -15.05 -2.08 14.02
C ILE A 17 -16.34 -2.90 13.91
N ILE A 18 -16.43 -3.67 12.84
CA ILE A 18 -17.57 -4.56 12.59
C ILE A 18 -17.24 -5.93 13.16
N PHE A 19 -18.04 -6.32 14.16
CA PHE A 19 -18.01 -7.66 14.73
C PHE A 19 -18.56 -8.69 13.74
N PHE A 20 -17.81 -9.77 13.51
CA PHE A 20 -18.32 -10.98 12.90
C PHE A 20 -18.70 -11.96 14.00
N THR A 21 -19.98 -12.31 14.07
CA THR A 21 -20.47 -13.45 14.85
C THR A 21 -20.34 -14.71 13.99
N ASN A 22 -19.69 -15.72 14.54
CA ASN A 22 -19.61 -17.07 14.00
C ASN A 22 -20.97 -17.76 14.08
N CYS A 23 -21.39 -18.44 13.04
CA CYS A 23 -22.40 -19.50 13.09
C CYS A 23 -21.72 -20.86 12.89
N SER A 24 -22.05 -21.74 13.81
CA SER A 24 -21.52 -23.08 14.05
C SER A 24 -22.01 -24.14 13.08
N GLU A 25 -21.14 -25.11 12.89
CA GLU A 25 -21.26 -26.56 12.70
C GLU A 25 -22.54 -27.21 12.17
N SER A 26 -22.36 -28.09 11.19
CA SER A 26 -23.04 -29.38 11.17
C SER A 26 -22.11 -30.50 10.72
N LYS A 27 -22.01 -31.52 11.59
CA LYS A 27 -21.34 -32.81 11.37
C LYS A 27 -22.22 -33.72 10.51
N SER A 28 -21.63 -34.48 9.59
CA SER A 28 -22.16 -35.80 9.26
C SER A 28 -21.03 -36.79 9.01
N LYS A 29 -21.20 -37.95 9.65
CA LYS A 29 -20.39 -39.14 9.57
C LYS A 29 -20.73 -39.99 8.35
N ALA A 30 -19.81 -40.74 7.84
CA ALA A 30 -19.78 -42.20 7.74
C ALA A 30 -18.96 -42.71 6.55
N ASP A 31 -17.95 -43.48 6.82
CA ASP A 31 -17.70 -44.90 6.49
C ASP A 31 -17.54 -45.27 4.99
N THR A 32 -16.58 -46.00 4.54
CA THR A 32 -15.85 -47.20 4.85
C THR A 32 -15.04 -47.66 3.62
N LYS A 33 -13.77 -48.10 3.87
CA LYS A 33 -12.97 -49.14 3.21
C LYS A 33 -12.88 -49.27 1.68
N SER A 34 -11.69 -49.29 1.09
CA SER A 34 -10.93 -50.52 0.82
C SER A 34 -9.65 -50.24 0.03
N ALA A 35 -8.62 -50.95 0.36
CA ALA A 35 -7.28 -50.95 -0.21
C ALA A 35 -7.21 -51.45 -1.66
N LEU A 36 -6.25 -50.96 -2.45
CA LEU A 36 -5.28 -51.82 -3.14
C LEU A 36 -4.03 -51.07 -3.57
N ASN A 37 -2.88 -51.62 -3.25
CA ASN A 37 -1.55 -51.21 -3.69
C ASN A 37 -1.41 -51.27 -5.21
N THR A 38 -0.75 -50.27 -5.78
CA THR A 38 0.18 -50.52 -6.88
C THR A 38 1.27 -49.43 -6.88
N THR A 39 2.46 -49.83 -6.59
CA THR A 39 3.72 -49.13 -6.77
C THR A 39 3.94 -48.84 -8.24
N SER A 40 4.07 -47.56 -8.59
CA SER A 40 4.82 -47.15 -9.76
C SER A 40 5.58 -45.87 -9.44
N SER A 41 6.89 -46.00 -9.38
CA SER A 41 7.85 -44.92 -9.28
C SER A 41 7.79 -44.08 -10.56
N ALA A 42 7.17 -42.89 -10.50
CA ALA A 42 7.35 -41.86 -11.49
C ALA A 42 8.30 -40.83 -10.90
N LYS A 43 9.52 -40.76 -11.45
CA LYS A 43 10.41 -39.62 -11.32
C LYS A 43 9.65 -38.37 -11.74
N SER A 44 9.40 -37.48 -10.80
CA SER A 44 9.02 -36.11 -11.13
C SER A 44 10.29 -35.41 -11.61
N GLU A 45 10.41 -35.23 -12.90
CA GLU A 45 11.30 -34.23 -13.48
C GLU A 45 10.73 -32.87 -13.07
N GLU A 46 11.41 -32.21 -12.13
CA GLU A 46 11.24 -30.78 -11.88
C GLU A 46 11.68 -30.06 -13.16
N GLU A 47 10.72 -29.68 -14.00
CA GLU A 47 10.93 -28.64 -14.99
C GLU A 47 11.22 -27.34 -14.25
N GLU A 48 12.49 -27.07 -13.99
CA GLU A 48 13.02 -25.76 -13.64
C GLU A 48 12.83 -24.86 -14.88
N SER A 49 11.63 -24.27 -15.00
CA SER A 49 11.33 -23.27 -16.01
C SER A 49 12.34 -22.14 -15.81
N ALA A 50 13.35 -22.08 -16.68
CA ALA A 50 14.26 -20.96 -16.78
C ALA A 50 13.43 -19.68 -17.00
N ALA A 51 13.22 -18.92 -15.94
CA ALA A 51 12.62 -17.60 -16.02
C ALA A 51 13.52 -16.76 -16.91
N GLU A 52 13.06 -16.38 -18.11
CA GLU A 52 13.74 -15.42 -18.97
C GLU A 52 14.09 -14.20 -18.11
N SER A 53 15.37 -13.89 -17.99
CA SER A 53 15.84 -12.73 -17.25
C SER A 53 15.36 -11.48 -17.99
N ILE A 54 14.36 -10.79 -17.43
CA ILE A 54 13.90 -9.52 -17.97
C ILE A 54 15.05 -8.52 -17.81
N GLU A 55 15.69 -8.16 -18.91
CA GLU A 55 16.72 -7.12 -18.92
C GLU A 55 16.04 -5.74 -18.94
N TYR A 56 16.29 -4.94 -17.91
CA TYR A 56 15.79 -3.58 -17.83
C TYR A 56 16.83 -2.60 -18.37
N ALA A 57 16.39 -1.64 -19.19
CA ALA A 57 17.26 -0.57 -19.68
C ALA A 57 17.89 0.21 -18.51
N PRO A 58 19.15 0.65 -18.63
CA PRO A 58 19.79 1.51 -17.64
C PRO A 58 18.98 2.76 -17.32
N VAL A 59 19.11 3.27 -16.09
CA VAL A 59 18.40 4.47 -15.66
C VAL A 59 18.94 5.70 -16.38
N ASP A 60 18.08 6.39 -17.12
CA ASP A 60 18.37 7.74 -17.63
C ASP A 60 18.28 8.74 -16.46
N THR A 61 19.44 9.14 -15.95
CA THR A 61 19.54 10.03 -14.80
C THR A 61 19.08 11.46 -15.12
N ALA A 62 19.21 11.91 -16.37
CA ALA A 62 18.72 13.22 -16.78
C ALA A 62 17.19 13.26 -16.79
N LEU A 63 16.57 12.24 -17.38
CA LEU A 63 15.11 12.08 -17.36
C LEU A 63 14.59 11.90 -15.93
N TYR A 64 15.27 11.09 -15.10
CA TYR A 64 14.91 10.91 -13.71
C TYR A 64 14.86 12.25 -12.95
N ASN A 65 15.92 13.03 -13.04
CA ASN A 65 16.01 14.33 -12.39
C ASN A 65 14.95 15.33 -12.93
N LYS A 66 14.69 15.31 -14.23
CA LYS A 66 13.63 16.10 -14.85
C LYS A 66 12.26 15.73 -14.25
N LYS A 67 11.95 14.44 -14.18
CA LYS A 67 10.69 13.95 -13.61
C LYS A 67 10.52 14.31 -12.12
N LEU A 68 11.59 14.24 -11.33
CA LEU A 68 11.57 14.68 -9.94
C LEU A 68 11.25 16.18 -9.80
N LYS A 69 11.82 17.04 -10.69
CA LYS A 69 11.50 18.47 -10.70
C LYS A 69 10.05 18.72 -11.11
N GLU A 70 9.53 17.97 -12.08
CA GLU A 70 8.11 18.04 -12.47
C GLU A 70 7.20 17.69 -11.29
N LEU A 71 7.50 16.59 -10.55
CA LEU A 71 6.75 16.20 -9.36
C LEU A 71 6.81 17.24 -8.24
N ALA A 72 7.93 17.93 -8.07
CA ALA A 72 8.05 18.99 -7.06
C ALA A 72 7.09 20.15 -7.31
N ASN A 73 6.54 20.28 -8.53
CA ASN A 73 5.49 21.21 -8.91
C ASN A 73 5.81 22.66 -8.54
N GLY A 74 7.02 23.12 -8.82
CA GLY A 74 7.46 24.48 -8.51
C GLY A 74 7.59 24.75 -7.00
N ASP A 75 7.98 23.75 -6.22
CA ASP A 75 8.36 23.99 -4.82
C ASP A 75 9.59 24.89 -4.72
N THR A 76 9.46 25.98 -3.97
CA THR A 76 10.53 26.97 -3.75
C THR A 76 11.19 26.86 -2.40
N THR A 77 10.71 25.96 -1.51
CA THR A 77 11.24 25.79 -0.15
C THR A 77 12.53 25.01 -0.09
N GLY A 78 12.89 24.34 -1.18
CA GLY A 78 14.03 23.44 -1.27
C GLY A 78 13.82 22.09 -0.57
N LYS A 79 12.61 21.80 -0.09
CA LYS A 79 12.23 20.49 0.46
C LYS A 79 12.02 19.45 -0.63
N TRP A 80 11.47 19.87 -1.78
CA TRP A 80 11.13 19.01 -2.89
C TRP A 80 11.77 19.49 -4.20
N PRO A 81 12.32 18.59 -5.04
CA PRO A 81 12.51 17.17 -4.74
C PRO A 81 13.51 16.94 -3.61
N VAL A 82 13.38 15.79 -2.93
CA VAL A 82 14.28 15.41 -1.84
C VAL A 82 15.71 15.34 -2.36
N LYS A 83 16.62 16.02 -1.67
CA LYS A 83 18.05 16.03 -2.01
C LYS A 83 18.70 14.72 -1.53
N LYS A 84 19.78 14.31 -2.22
CA LYS A 84 20.61 13.16 -1.85
C LYS A 84 19.88 11.81 -1.85
N GLN A 85 18.84 11.65 -2.68
CA GLN A 85 18.29 10.33 -2.93
C GLN A 85 19.13 9.57 -3.96
N PRO A 86 19.34 8.26 -3.79
CA PRO A 86 20.04 7.45 -4.79
C PRO A 86 19.19 7.33 -6.06
N TYR A 87 19.87 7.18 -7.20
CA TYR A 87 19.16 6.73 -8.40
C TYR A 87 18.66 5.29 -8.17
N PRO A 88 17.46 4.96 -8.64
CA PRO A 88 16.93 3.61 -8.50
C PRO A 88 17.68 2.64 -9.42
N LEU A 89 17.56 1.35 -9.14
CA LEU A 89 18.00 0.34 -10.10
C LEU A 89 17.09 0.35 -11.36
N PRO A 90 17.54 -0.26 -12.47
CA PRO A 90 16.75 -0.44 -13.68
C PRO A 90 15.38 -1.08 -13.41
N GLY A 91 14.37 -0.73 -14.20
CA GLY A 91 13.00 -1.22 -14.02
C GLY A 91 12.16 -0.46 -12.98
N ALA A 92 12.68 0.64 -12.42
CA ALA A 92 11.94 1.50 -11.50
C ALA A 92 10.68 2.08 -12.15
N ILE A 93 9.58 2.10 -11.40
CA ILE A 93 8.30 2.64 -11.85
C ILE A 93 8.22 4.15 -11.60
N LEU A 94 8.59 4.59 -10.41
CA LEU A 94 8.59 6.00 -10.04
C LEU A 94 9.92 6.67 -10.37
N PRO A 95 9.93 7.92 -10.83
CA PRO A 95 8.83 8.84 -11.09
C PRO A 95 8.29 8.79 -12.53
N TYR A 96 8.61 7.77 -13.31
CA TYR A 96 8.28 7.69 -14.74
C TYR A 96 6.79 7.44 -15.00
N LYS A 97 6.11 6.79 -14.05
CA LYS A 97 4.66 6.50 -14.10
C LYS A 97 4.00 6.95 -12.80
N ARG A 98 2.68 7.23 -12.89
CA ARG A 98 1.82 7.44 -11.73
C ARG A 98 1.07 6.16 -11.43
N VAL A 99 1.16 5.66 -10.20
CA VAL A 99 0.39 4.49 -9.77
C VAL A 99 -1.03 4.91 -9.41
N VAL A 100 -2.03 4.23 -9.98
CA VAL A 100 -3.44 4.37 -9.61
C VAL A 100 -3.94 3.02 -9.16
N THR A 101 -4.45 2.92 -7.94
CA THR A 101 -4.77 1.65 -7.31
C THR A 101 -6.11 1.64 -6.59
N PHE A 102 -6.76 0.48 -6.56
CA PHE A 102 -7.89 0.19 -5.67
C PHE A 102 -7.43 -0.61 -4.46
N TYR A 103 -7.88 -0.16 -3.29
CA TYR A 103 -7.54 -0.71 -1.98
C TYR A 103 -8.68 -1.56 -1.43
N GLY A 104 -8.37 -2.59 -0.65
CA GLY A 104 -9.36 -3.37 0.07
C GLY A 104 -8.95 -4.79 0.42
N ASN A 105 -9.97 -5.61 0.72
CA ASN A 105 -9.81 -7.01 1.11
C ASN A 105 -10.97 -7.84 0.57
N LEU A 106 -10.69 -9.00 -0.05
CA LEU A 106 -11.70 -9.82 -0.72
C LEU A 106 -12.72 -10.46 0.24
N TYR A 107 -12.40 -10.55 1.55
CA TYR A 107 -13.36 -11.04 2.55
C TYR A 107 -14.27 -9.94 3.11
N SER A 108 -14.07 -8.68 2.74
CA SER A 108 -14.84 -7.58 3.30
C SER A 108 -15.25 -6.56 2.24
N LYS A 109 -16.54 -6.46 1.99
CA LYS A 109 -17.13 -5.42 1.14
C LYS A 109 -17.06 -4.00 1.74
N LYS A 110 -16.59 -3.87 2.99
CA LYS A 110 -16.54 -2.58 3.71
C LYS A 110 -15.13 -2.00 3.81
N MET A 111 -14.11 -2.74 3.33
CA MET A 111 -12.71 -2.31 3.41
C MET A 111 -12.20 -1.59 2.16
N GLY A 112 -13.03 -1.45 1.14
CA GLY A 112 -12.68 -0.70 -0.05
C GLY A 112 -13.13 -1.35 -1.36
N ALA A 113 -12.91 -0.64 -2.46
CA ALA A 113 -13.35 -1.02 -3.79
C ALA A 113 -12.83 -2.41 -4.22
N LEU A 114 -11.61 -2.78 -3.79
CA LEU A 114 -11.09 -4.14 -3.95
C LEU A 114 -11.76 -5.06 -2.90
N GLY A 115 -12.79 -5.77 -3.34
CA GLY A 115 -13.61 -6.66 -2.52
C GLY A 115 -15.06 -6.18 -2.36
N GLU A 116 -15.35 -4.89 -2.49
CA GLU A 116 -16.73 -4.38 -2.52
C GLU A 116 -17.45 -4.79 -3.80
N TYR A 117 -16.75 -4.70 -4.93
CA TYR A 117 -17.31 -5.01 -6.26
C TYR A 117 -16.76 -6.32 -6.81
N ALA A 118 -17.55 -6.97 -7.67
CA ALA A 118 -17.10 -8.15 -8.40
C ALA A 118 -15.86 -7.79 -9.28
N PRO A 119 -14.93 -8.73 -9.51
CA PRO A 119 -13.65 -8.43 -10.18
C PRO A 119 -13.77 -7.67 -11.50
N LYS A 120 -14.69 -8.06 -12.37
CA LYS A 120 -14.89 -7.39 -13.68
C LYS A 120 -15.35 -5.94 -13.52
N GLU A 121 -16.28 -5.69 -12.61
CA GLU A 121 -16.79 -4.35 -12.33
C GLU A 121 -15.74 -3.50 -11.64
N MET A 122 -15.06 -4.04 -10.63
CA MET A 122 -13.96 -3.37 -9.94
C MET A 122 -12.87 -2.94 -10.94
N LEU A 123 -12.47 -3.81 -11.87
CA LEU A 123 -11.49 -3.48 -12.90
C LEU A 123 -12.02 -2.40 -13.86
N ARG A 124 -13.28 -2.46 -14.26
CA ARG A 124 -13.91 -1.42 -15.10
C ARG A 124 -13.83 -0.05 -14.42
N MET A 125 -14.15 0.01 -13.12
CA MET A 125 -14.07 1.24 -12.32
C MET A 125 -12.62 1.73 -12.18
N LEU A 126 -11.68 0.84 -11.89
CA LEU A 126 -10.25 1.20 -11.80
C LEU A 126 -9.75 1.82 -13.11
N TYR A 127 -10.08 1.21 -14.25
CA TYR A 127 -9.65 1.74 -15.54
C TYR A 127 -10.37 3.05 -15.93
N ALA A 128 -11.55 3.30 -15.39
CA ALA A 128 -12.18 4.61 -15.51
C ALA A 128 -11.40 5.70 -14.74
N GLU A 129 -10.86 5.37 -13.55
CA GLU A 129 -9.98 6.30 -12.84
C GLU A 129 -8.63 6.48 -13.58
N VAL A 130 -8.04 5.40 -14.11
CA VAL A 130 -6.84 5.47 -14.94
C VAL A 130 -7.04 6.45 -16.10
N ALA A 131 -8.13 6.32 -16.85
CA ALA A 131 -8.43 7.20 -17.99
C ALA A 131 -8.58 8.68 -17.58
N LYS A 132 -9.14 8.97 -16.38
CA LYS A 132 -9.21 10.34 -15.86
C LYS A 132 -7.80 10.92 -15.62
N TRP A 133 -6.89 10.12 -15.08
CA TRP A 133 -5.52 10.53 -14.83
C TRP A 133 -4.73 10.74 -16.12
N GLU A 134 -4.86 9.83 -17.09
CA GLU A 134 -4.22 9.96 -18.41
C GLU A 134 -4.71 11.20 -19.17
N LYS A 135 -6.00 11.55 -19.02
CA LYS A 135 -6.55 12.77 -19.61
C LYS A 135 -5.97 14.04 -18.98
N VAL A 136 -5.70 14.04 -17.67
CA VAL A 136 -5.25 15.24 -16.93
C VAL A 136 -3.74 15.41 -17.03
N ASP A 137 -2.98 14.32 -17.05
CA ASP A 137 -1.53 14.34 -17.17
C ASP A 137 -1.05 13.33 -18.23
N PRO A 138 -1.23 13.62 -19.51
CA PRO A 138 -0.88 12.70 -20.60
C PRO A 138 0.63 12.47 -20.72
N LYS A 139 1.46 13.27 -20.05
CA LYS A 139 2.93 13.14 -20.05
C LYS A 139 3.45 12.10 -19.04
N THR A 140 2.60 11.66 -18.13
CA THR A 140 2.95 10.67 -17.10
C THR A 140 2.04 9.45 -17.25
N PRO A 141 2.50 8.38 -17.91
CA PRO A 141 1.72 7.14 -18.06
C PRO A 141 1.24 6.62 -16.71
N VAL A 142 0.06 6.03 -16.70
CA VAL A 142 -0.52 5.45 -15.47
C VAL A 142 -0.13 3.98 -15.36
N GLN A 143 0.27 3.58 -14.16
CA GLN A 143 0.48 2.20 -13.76
C GLN A 143 -0.72 1.74 -12.93
N PRO A 144 -1.64 0.92 -13.48
CA PRO A 144 -2.75 0.39 -12.70
C PRO A 144 -2.28 -0.62 -11.68
N ALA A 145 -2.92 -0.64 -10.52
CA ALA A 145 -2.56 -1.52 -9.42
C ALA A 145 -3.77 -1.99 -8.60
N LEU A 146 -3.58 -3.09 -7.87
CA LEU A 146 -4.43 -3.52 -6.77
C LEU A 146 -3.63 -3.45 -5.47
N HIS A 147 -4.22 -2.92 -4.40
CA HIS A 147 -3.59 -2.86 -3.08
C HIS A 147 -4.41 -3.65 -2.08
N TYR A 148 -3.95 -4.87 -1.79
CA TYR A 148 -4.66 -5.86 -1.01
C TYR A 148 -4.15 -5.92 0.42
N ILE A 149 -5.06 -5.87 1.41
CA ILE A 149 -4.70 -5.99 2.82
C ILE A 149 -4.47 -7.48 3.12
N ALA A 150 -3.22 -7.90 3.13
CA ALA A 150 -2.81 -9.29 3.33
C ALA A 150 -2.75 -9.68 4.82
N VAL A 151 -2.50 -8.70 5.70
CA VAL A 151 -2.59 -8.85 7.16
C VAL A 151 -3.50 -7.74 7.66
N VAL A 152 -4.64 -8.09 8.24
CA VAL A 152 -5.71 -7.17 8.64
C VAL A 152 -5.77 -7.06 10.16
N ALA A 153 -5.67 -5.85 10.71
CA ALA A 153 -5.94 -5.60 12.11
C ALA A 153 -7.41 -5.94 12.45
N ALA A 154 -7.65 -6.60 13.55
CA ALA A 154 -8.95 -7.12 13.95
C ALA A 154 -9.33 -6.71 15.37
N GLY A 155 -10.63 -6.64 15.64
CA GLY A 155 -11.16 -6.48 17.01
C GLY A 155 -11.14 -7.76 17.84
N ASP A 156 -10.89 -8.89 17.20
CA ASP A 156 -10.82 -10.23 17.79
C ASP A 156 -9.36 -10.60 18.08
N PRO A 157 -9.03 -11.20 19.25
CA PRO A 157 -7.65 -11.57 19.61
C PRO A 157 -7.03 -12.60 18.66
N GLY A 158 -7.82 -13.38 17.95
CA GLY A 158 -7.34 -14.52 17.20
C GLY A 158 -6.77 -15.62 18.11
N LYS A 159 -6.18 -16.65 17.50
CA LYS A 159 -5.64 -17.81 18.24
C LYS A 159 -4.39 -17.47 19.09
N ASP A 160 -3.66 -16.43 18.73
CA ASP A 160 -2.39 -16.04 19.36
C ASP A 160 -2.45 -14.70 20.13
N GLY A 161 -3.65 -14.14 20.29
CA GLY A 161 -3.85 -12.88 21.01
C GLY A 161 -3.29 -11.63 20.31
N LYS A 162 -2.96 -11.71 19.01
CA LYS A 162 -2.30 -10.61 18.29
C LYS A 162 -3.24 -9.63 17.61
N TYR A 163 -4.55 -9.86 17.68
CA TYR A 163 -5.58 -8.96 17.13
C TYR A 163 -5.37 -8.63 15.65
N ARG A 164 -4.93 -9.63 14.87
CA ARG A 164 -4.81 -9.52 13.42
C ARG A 164 -5.18 -10.84 12.74
N ASN A 165 -5.69 -10.73 11.53
CA ASN A 165 -6.00 -11.86 10.66
C ASN A 165 -5.02 -11.87 9.48
N ARG A 166 -4.28 -12.97 9.33
CA ARG A 166 -3.44 -13.24 8.16
C ARG A 166 -4.33 -13.82 7.08
N MET A 167 -4.37 -13.17 5.93
CA MET A 167 -5.14 -13.71 4.81
C MET A 167 -4.46 -14.99 4.30
N PRO A 168 -5.27 -16.03 4.00
CA PRO A 168 -4.71 -17.27 3.45
C PRO A 168 -4.14 -17.03 2.05
N ASP A 169 -3.14 -17.82 1.68
CA ASP A 169 -2.48 -17.76 0.38
C ASP A 169 -3.49 -17.75 -0.79
N LYS A 170 -4.52 -18.59 -0.73
CA LYS A 170 -5.60 -18.62 -1.73
C LYS A 170 -6.22 -17.24 -2.01
N GLN A 171 -6.30 -16.37 -1.02
CA GLN A 171 -6.83 -15.02 -1.22
C GLN A 171 -5.83 -14.12 -1.95
N ILE A 172 -4.56 -14.19 -1.58
CA ILE A 172 -3.49 -13.46 -2.27
C ILE A 172 -3.38 -13.95 -3.72
N ASP A 173 -3.42 -15.27 -3.94
CA ASP A 173 -3.42 -15.87 -5.29
C ASP A 173 -4.63 -15.42 -6.12
N SER A 174 -5.81 -15.24 -5.47
CA SER A 174 -7.00 -14.68 -6.13
C SER A 174 -6.75 -13.24 -6.60
N VAL A 175 -6.12 -12.39 -5.78
CA VAL A 175 -5.77 -11.01 -6.18
C VAL A 175 -4.78 -11.01 -7.33
N LEU A 176 -3.78 -11.88 -7.30
CA LEU A 176 -2.81 -12.05 -8.39
C LEU A 176 -3.50 -12.53 -9.67
N THR A 177 -4.50 -13.41 -9.56
CA THR A 177 -5.30 -13.87 -10.70
C THR A 177 -6.12 -12.71 -11.28
N ILE A 178 -6.76 -11.90 -10.44
CA ILE A 178 -7.50 -10.71 -10.88
C ILE A 178 -6.56 -9.73 -11.58
N SER A 179 -5.36 -9.50 -11.04
CA SER A 179 -4.39 -8.59 -11.66
C SER A 179 -3.95 -9.04 -13.05
N ARG A 180 -3.85 -10.36 -13.30
CA ARG A 180 -3.51 -10.94 -14.61
C ARG A 180 -4.62 -10.82 -15.66
N MET A 181 -5.85 -10.48 -15.25
CA MET A 181 -6.93 -10.19 -16.22
C MET A 181 -6.65 -8.94 -17.06
N LYS A 182 -5.66 -8.15 -16.68
CA LYS A 182 -5.20 -6.95 -17.41
C LYS A 182 -3.68 -6.97 -17.51
N LYS A 183 -3.16 -6.55 -18.67
CA LYS A 183 -1.70 -6.48 -18.88
C LYS A 183 -1.06 -5.43 -17.98
N ASN A 184 0.15 -5.71 -17.53
CA ASN A 184 1.02 -4.78 -16.78
C ASN A 184 0.45 -4.24 -15.46
N MET A 185 -0.50 -4.94 -14.83
CA MET A 185 -1.00 -4.56 -13.51
C MET A 185 -0.04 -5.03 -12.42
N ILE A 186 0.24 -4.16 -11.46
CA ILE A 186 1.03 -4.49 -10.27
C ILE A 186 0.13 -4.69 -9.04
N VAL A 187 0.65 -5.37 -8.03
CA VAL A 187 -0.07 -5.67 -6.79
C VAL A 187 0.74 -5.19 -5.60
N PHE A 188 0.07 -4.58 -4.64
CA PHE A 188 0.62 -4.28 -3.32
C PHE A 188 0.00 -5.23 -2.30
N LEU A 189 0.82 -5.75 -1.39
CA LEU A 189 0.37 -6.47 -0.21
C LEU A 189 0.56 -5.56 1.00
N ASP A 190 -0.52 -5.29 1.73
CA ASP A 190 -0.51 -4.39 2.87
C ASP A 190 -0.51 -5.14 4.19
N ILE A 191 0.21 -4.60 5.18
CA ILE A 191 0.38 -5.21 6.50
C ILE A 191 -0.09 -4.28 7.61
N GLN A 192 -1.12 -4.72 8.35
CA GLN A 192 -1.61 -4.12 9.58
C GLN A 192 -1.28 -5.06 10.75
N VAL A 193 -0.18 -4.83 11.43
CA VAL A 193 0.39 -5.82 12.38
C VAL A 193 -0.39 -5.97 13.69
N ALA A 194 -1.21 -5.00 14.09
CA ALA A 194 -1.89 -4.93 15.38
C ALA A 194 -0.90 -5.13 16.57
N LEU A 195 -1.10 -6.16 17.40
CA LEU A 195 -0.20 -6.51 18.50
C LEU A 195 0.94 -7.44 18.08
N SER A 196 1.05 -7.79 16.78
CA SER A 196 2.24 -8.44 16.21
C SER A 196 3.32 -7.42 15.87
N THR A 197 4.30 -7.81 15.09
CA THR A 197 5.39 -6.94 14.64
C THR A 197 5.62 -7.08 13.14
N ILE A 198 6.17 -6.04 12.53
CA ILE A 198 6.54 -6.12 11.11
C ILE A 198 7.61 -7.19 10.84
N ARG A 199 8.47 -7.45 11.85
CA ARG A 199 9.51 -8.51 11.77
C ARG A 199 8.91 -9.91 11.72
N GLU A 200 7.74 -10.11 12.31
CA GLU A 200 7.02 -11.38 12.30
C GLU A 200 6.15 -11.54 11.04
N GLU A 201 5.49 -10.47 10.59
CA GLU A 201 4.52 -10.56 9.50
C GLU A 201 5.16 -10.48 8.10
N LEU A 202 6.20 -9.65 7.90
CA LEU A 202 6.80 -9.43 6.60
C LEU A 202 7.39 -10.69 5.95
N PRO A 203 8.16 -11.55 6.65
CA PRO A 203 8.76 -12.75 6.04
C PRO A 203 7.72 -13.73 5.48
N ARG A 204 6.51 -13.72 6.01
CA ARG A 204 5.42 -14.59 5.55
C ARG A 204 4.94 -14.27 4.14
N LEU A 205 5.19 -13.05 3.67
CA LEU A 205 4.84 -12.60 2.32
C LEU A 205 6.01 -12.71 1.33
N GLU A 206 7.17 -13.23 1.77
CA GLU A 206 8.39 -13.26 0.96
C GLU A 206 8.20 -13.92 -0.40
N LYS A 207 7.51 -15.08 -0.44
CA LYS A 207 7.26 -15.79 -1.71
C LYS A 207 6.54 -14.95 -2.76
N TYR A 208 5.67 -14.03 -2.32
CA TYR A 208 4.98 -13.09 -3.20
C TYR A 208 5.87 -11.90 -3.54
N LEU A 209 6.63 -11.39 -2.56
CA LEU A 209 7.52 -10.26 -2.75
C LEU A 209 8.71 -10.58 -3.69
N LYS A 210 9.00 -11.87 -3.93
CA LYS A 210 9.92 -12.34 -4.97
C LYS A 210 9.37 -12.17 -6.39
N MET A 211 8.07 -11.93 -6.55
CA MET A 211 7.49 -11.65 -7.87
C MET A 211 7.80 -10.21 -8.29
N PRO A 212 8.25 -9.94 -9.53
CA PRO A 212 8.68 -8.61 -9.95
C PRO A 212 7.57 -7.54 -9.87
N ASN A 213 6.31 -7.93 -10.06
CA ASN A 213 5.14 -7.06 -10.04
C ASN A 213 4.42 -6.97 -8.68
N VAL A 214 5.00 -7.54 -7.61
CA VAL A 214 4.43 -7.48 -6.26
C VAL A 214 5.26 -6.53 -5.40
N HIS A 215 4.58 -5.59 -4.77
CA HIS A 215 5.11 -4.51 -3.95
C HIS A 215 4.53 -4.57 -2.54
N LEU A 216 4.91 -3.66 -1.65
CA LEU A 216 4.54 -3.70 -0.24
C LEU A 216 3.92 -2.39 0.25
N GLY A 217 2.91 -2.51 1.12
CA GLY A 217 2.41 -1.45 1.98
C GLY A 217 2.54 -1.82 3.46
N ILE A 218 2.72 -0.83 4.31
CA ILE A 218 2.58 -0.96 5.75
C ILE A 218 1.69 0.15 6.30
N ASP A 219 0.88 -0.20 7.29
CA ASP A 219 -0.05 0.74 7.90
C ASP A 219 0.32 1.02 9.37
N PRO A 220 1.01 2.14 9.64
CA PRO A 220 1.38 2.54 10.99
C PRO A 220 0.17 2.75 11.91
N GLU A 221 -1.03 3.09 11.39
CA GLU A 221 -2.23 3.25 12.21
C GLU A 221 -2.46 2.04 13.11
N PHE A 222 -2.20 0.87 12.59
CA PHE A 222 -2.41 -0.41 13.28
C PHE A 222 -1.11 -1.04 13.81
N SER A 223 -0.01 -0.33 13.91
CA SER A 223 1.21 -0.80 14.60
C SER A 223 1.13 -0.46 16.09
N MET A 224 0.48 -1.36 16.85
CA MET A 224 0.12 -1.10 18.24
C MET A 224 1.29 -1.36 19.18
N LYS A 225 1.75 -0.33 19.89
CA LYS A 225 2.79 -0.42 20.90
C LYS A 225 2.17 -0.44 22.30
N GLY A 226 2.80 -1.19 23.24
CA GLY A 226 2.40 -1.22 24.63
C GLY A 226 1.06 -1.92 24.92
N GLY A 227 0.64 -2.87 24.06
CA GLY A 227 -0.54 -3.71 24.30
C GLY A 227 -1.90 -3.04 24.10
N VAL A 228 -1.93 -1.82 23.57
CA VAL A 228 -3.21 -1.15 23.26
C VAL A 228 -3.86 -1.81 22.04
N LEU A 229 -5.15 -2.07 22.11
CA LEU A 229 -5.89 -2.75 21.05
C LEU A 229 -6.06 -1.87 19.80
N PRO A 230 -6.13 -2.47 18.58
CA PRO A 230 -6.40 -1.76 17.34
C PRO A 230 -7.69 -0.94 17.42
N GLY A 231 -7.70 0.25 16.82
CA GLY A 231 -8.84 1.16 16.84
C GLY A 231 -9.06 1.95 18.15
N ARG A 232 -8.30 1.65 19.21
CA ARG A 232 -8.35 2.43 20.46
C ARG A 232 -7.35 3.59 20.47
N LYS A 233 -6.33 3.50 19.65
CA LYS A 233 -5.27 4.51 19.49
C LYS A 233 -4.67 4.37 18.09
N ILE A 234 -4.21 5.47 17.52
CA ILE A 234 -3.41 5.44 16.30
C ILE A 234 -2.02 4.93 16.66
N GLY A 235 -1.56 3.92 15.92
CA GLY A 235 -0.27 3.29 16.10
C GLY A 235 0.89 4.09 15.51
N THR A 236 2.08 3.48 15.47
CA THR A 236 3.31 4.15 15.04
C THR A 236 4.34 3.16 14.51
N TYR A 237 5.10 3.57 13.50
CA TYR A 237 6.40 3.00 13.14
C TYR A 237 7.50 4.03 13.34
N ASP A 238 8.60 3.57 13.90
CA ASP A 238 9.84 4.36 13.92
C ASP A 238 10.64 4.14 12.61
N ALA A 239 11.48 5.11 12.25
CA ALA A 239 12.37 4.99 11.11
C ALA A 239 13.21 3.72 11.11
N SER A 240 13.56 3.18 12.28
CA SER A 240 14.31 1.92 12.41
C SER A 240 13.52 0.71 11.91
N GLU A 241 12.21 0.68 12.15
CA GLU A 241 11.33 -0.38 11.64
C GLU A 241 11.10 -0.24 10.13
N ILE A 242 10.91 1.00 9.64
CA ILE A 242 10.80 1.31 8.21
C ILE A 242 12.10 0.92 7.49
N ASN A 243 13.26 1.20 8.08
CA ASN A 243 14.56 0.82 7.55
C ASN A 243 14.76 -0.70 7.50
N TYR A 244 14.24 -1.43 8.50
CA TYR A 244 14.23 -2.89 8.47
C TYR A 244 13.44 -3.41 7.25
N VAL A 245 12.24 -2.88 7.02
CA VAL A 245 11.41 -3.27 5.87
C VAL A 245 12.11 -2.96 4.55
N SER A 246 12.63 -1.74 4.38
CA SER A 246 13.29 -1.35 3.14
C SER A 246 14.60 -2.14 2.90
N ASP A 247 15.33 -2.52 3.96
CA ASP A 247 16.50 -3.39 3.86
C ASP A 247 16.12 -4.82 3.46
N TYR A 248 15.04 -5.34 4.03
CA TYR A 248 14.50 -6.66 3.66
C TYR A 248 14.12 -6.71 2.17
N LEU A 249 13.37 -5.72 1.69
CA LEU A 249 13.02 -5.60 0.28
C LEU A 249 14.27 -5.45 -0.61
N ALA A 250 15.25 -4.64 -0.19
CA ALA A 250 16.49 -4.45 -0.92
C ALA A 250 17.29 -5.75 -1.06
N LYS A 251 17.32 -6.59 -0.01
CA LYS A 251 17.94 -7.93 -0.07
C LYS A 251 17.23 -8.81 -1.09
N LEU A 252 15.89 -8.85 -1.09
CA LEU A 252 15.13 -9.63 -2.08
C LEU A 252 15.42 -9.16 -3.52
N VAL A 253 15.44 -7.84 -3.73
CA VAL A 253 15.75 -7.26 -5.05
C VAL A 253 17.12 -7.72 -5.55
N ARG A 254 18.15 -7.62 -4.71
CA ARG A 254 19.52 -8.03 -5.08
C ARG A 254 19.64 -9.54 -5.28
N THR A 255 19.07 -10.32 -4.36
CA THR A 255 19.20 -11.80 -4.39
C THR A 255 18.48 -12.42 -5.58
N HIS A 256 17.38 -11.84 -6.01
CA HIS A 256 16.52 -12.39 -7.07
C HIS A 256 16.53 -11.56 -8.36
N ASN A 257 17.46 -10.61 -8.50
CA ASN A 257 17.58 -9.73 -9.66
C ASN A 257 16.23 -9.08 -10.07
N LEU A 258 15.53 -8.51 -9.08
CA LEU A 258 14.21 -7.93 -9.27
C LEU A 258 14.31 -6.43 -9.60
N PRO A 259 13.28 -5.84 -10.25
CA PRO A 259 13.16 -4.39 -10.32
C PRO A 259 12.92 -3.81 -8.91
N PRO A 260 13.20 -2.50 -8.71
CA PRO A 260 12.94 -1.84 -7.44
C PRO A 260 11.52 -2.03 -6.94
N LYS A 261 11.37 -2.27 -5.64
CA LYS A 261 10.07 -2.40 -5.00
C LYS A 261 9.52 -1.03 -4.59
N ILE A 262 8.28 -0.74 -4.93
CA ILE A 262 7.57 0.39 -4.33
C ILE A 262 7.17 -0.02 -2.91
N PHE A 263 7.49 0.84 -1.94
CA PHE A 263 7.19 0.63 -0.54
C PHE A 263 6.31 1.77 -0.03
N VAL A 264 5.01 1.50 0.21
CA VAL A 264 4.01 2.46 0.64
C VAL A 264 3.92 2.47 2.16
N ILE A 265 3.94 3.67 2.75
CA ILE A 265 3.80 3.89 4.19
C ILE A 265 2.60 4.82 4.39
N HIS A 266 1.52 4.31 4.98
CA HIS A 266 0.31 5.07 5.27
C HIS A 266 0.56 6.11 6.37
N ARG A 267 0.05 7.34 6.19
CA ARG A 267 0.25 8.40 7.16
C ARG A 267 -0.82 9.49 7.08
N PHE A 268 -1.45 9.81 8.22
CA PHE A 268 -2.36 10.95 8.35
C PHE A 268 -2.18 11.71 9.67
N THR A 269 -1.24 11.29 10.53
CA THR A 269 -0.82 12.05 11.71
C THR A 269 0.70 12.07 11.85
N LYS A 270 1.20 13.02 12.62
CA LYS A 270 2.65 13.16 12.87
C LYS A 270 3.25 11.93 13.53
N LYS A 271 2.55 11.37 14.54
CA LYS A 271 3.06 10.26 15.37
C LYS A 271 3.01 8.90 14.69
N MET A 272 2.33 8.77 13.55
CA MET A 272 2.35 7.52 12.79
C MET A 272 3.74 7.14 12.28
N VAL A 273 4.59 8.14 12.00
CA VAL A 273 5.99 7.93 11.61
C VAL A 273 6.86 8.82 12.47
N THR A 274 7.76 8.20 13.24
CA THR A 274 8.73 8.92 14.07
C THR A 274 10.12 8.89 13.46
N ASN A 275 10.93 9.91 13.73
CA ASN A 275 12.31 10.02 13.25
C ASN A 275 12.45 9.90 11.72
N TYR A 276 11.50 10.46 10.94
CA TYR A 276 11.43 10.31 9.48
C TYR A 276 12.74 10.69 8.77
N GLN A 277 13.52 11.63 9.35
CA GLN A 277 14.83 12.06 8.83
C GLN A 277 15.86 10.92 8.80
N ASN A 278 15.65 9.89 9.60
CA ASN A 278 16.53 8.72 9.71
C ASN A 278 16.11 7.58 8.76
N ILE A 279 15.08 7.79 7.95
CA ILE A 279 14.69 6.83 6.91
C ILE A 279 15.75 6.80 5.82
N LYS A 280 16.31 5.60 5.57
CA LYS A 280 17.38 5.36 4.60
C LYS A 280 16.78 5.05 3.23
N LEU A 281 17.07 5.88 2.24
CA LEU A 281 16.72 5.64 0.84
C LEU A 281 17.72 4.68 0.20
N ARG A 282 17.24 3.79 -0.66
CA ARG A 282 18.02 2.74 -1.32
C ARG A 282 17.67 2.65 -2.81
N PRO A 283 18.63 2.28 -3.69
CA PRO A 283 18.36 2.06 -5.12
C PRO A 283 17.29 1.00 -5.38
N GLU A 284 17.19 0.01 -4.51
CA GLU A 284 16.30 -1.14 -4.61
C GLU A 284 14.86 -0.86 -4.18
N THR A 285 14.62 0.29 -3.51
CA THR A 285 13.29 0.61 -2.96
C THR A 285 12.87 2.03 -3.29
N GLN A 286 11.59 2.21 -3.61
CA GLN A 286 10.96 3.48 -3.89
C GLN A 286 9.91 3.76 -2.81
N ILE A 287 10.25 4.58 -1.82
CA ILE A 287 9.41 4.85 -0.66
C ILE A 287 8.35 5.90 -1.01
N VAL A 288 7.08 5.55 -0.77
CA VAL A 288 5.94 6.45 -0.91
C VAL A 288 5.37 6.77 0.47
N MET A 289 5.49 8.03 0.91
CA MET A 289 4.76 8.51 2.07
C MET A 289 3.33 8.84 1.65
N HIS A 290 2.39 8.02 2.06
CA HIS A 290 1.02 8.02 1.54
C HIS A 290 0.06 8.75 2.48
N MET A 291 -0.50 9.89 2.05
CA MET A 291 -1.53 10.62 2.79
C MET A 291 -2.82 9.81 2.82
N ASP A 292 -3.17 9.27 3.99
CA ASP A 292 -4.27 8.32 4.22
C ASP A 292 -5.39 8.88 5.13
N GLY A 293 -5.51 10.19 5.23
CA GLY A 293 -6.63 10.83 5.95
C GLY A 293 -7.89 10.93 5.08
N TRP A 294 -9.06 10.66 5.67
CA TRP A 294 -10.34 10.91 5.03
C TRP A 294 -10.96 12.24 5.50
N GLY A 295 -11.85 12.78 4.70
CA GLY A 295 -12.59 14.01 5.00
C GLY A 295 -12.76 14.91 3.79
N GLU A 296 -13.26 16.10 4.04
CA GLU A 296 -13.41 17.15 3.03
C GLU A 296 -12.04 17.60 2.45
N PRO A 297 -12.02 18.18 1.24
CA PRO A 297 -10.78 18.59 0.56
C PRO A 297 -9.84 19.45 1.40
N GLU A 298 -10.34 20.42 2.16
CA GLU A 298 -9.53 21.30 3.02
C GLU A 298 -8.78 20.53 4.10
N LEU A 299 -9.46 19.62 4.79
CA LEU A 299 -8.85 18.77 5.82
C LEU A 299 -7.76 17.88 5.21
N LYS A 300 -8.03 17.30 4.06
CA LYS A 300 -7.08 16.42 3.37
C LYS A 300 -5.85 17.17 2.86
N MET A 301 -6.04 18.36 2.29
CA MET A 301 -4.93 19.25 1.89
C MET A 301 -4.12 19.71 3.10
N GLY A 302 -4.79 20.00 4.22
CA GLY A 302 -4.15 20.32 5.50
C GLY A 302 -3.30 19.15 6.01
N THR A 303 -3.84 17.93 6.03
CA THR A 303 -3.15 16.70 6.40
C THR A 303 -1.91 16.46 5.52
N HIS A 304 -2.07 16.56 4.19
CA HIS A 304 -0.95 16.46 3.26
C HIS A 304 0.14 17.49 3.57
N ARG A 305 -0.22 18.76 3.75
CA ARG A 305 0.72 19.85 4.03
C ARG A 305 1.49 19.61 5.33
N HIS A 306 0.79 19.21 6.41
CA HIS A 306 1.38 19.10 7.74
C HIS A 306 2.22 17.83 7.93
N PHE A 307 1.85 16.71 7.32
CA PHE A 307 2.46 15.42 7.64
C PHE A 307 3.21 14.76 6.48
N ILE A 308 2.95 15.22 5.24
CA ILE A 308 3.61 14.68 4.05
C ILE A 308 4.59 15.70 3.48
N TYR A 309 4.09 16.90 3.11
CA TYR A 309 4.92 17.95 2.52
C TYR A 309 6.03 18.44 3.47
N SER A 310 5.67 18.69 4.75
CA SER A 310 6.61 19.26 5.74
C SER A 310 7.71 18.29 6.17
N GLU A 311 7.48 17.00 6.01
CA GLU A 311 8.38 15.91 6.41
C GLU A 311 8.76 15.04 5.18
N PRO A 312 9.61 15.58 4.28
CA PRO A 312 9.93 14.93 3.01
C PRO A 312 10.75 13.65 3.20
N VAL A 313 10.38 12.59 2.46
CA VAL A 313 11.13 11.33 2.42
C VAL A 313 11.60 11.01 1.02
N GLN A 314 10.73 10.61 0.08
CA GLN A 314 11.12 10.32 -1.30
C GLN A 314 10.00 10.65 -2.30
N PHE A 315 8.91 9.87 -2.30
CA PHE A 315 7.72 10.09 -3.11
C PHE A 315 6.51 10.29 -2.22
N THR A 316 5.44 10.86 -2.78
CA THR A 316 4.18 11.05 -2.05
C THR A 316 3.04 10.29 -2.70
N GLY A 317 2.08 9.90 -1.86
CA GLY A 317 0.82 9.32 -2.30
C GLY A 317 -0.36 10.04 -1.68
N PHE A 318 -1.55 9.81 -2.26
CA PHE A 318 -2.78 10.43 -1.80
C PHE A 318 -3.96 9.45 -1.92
N LYS A 319 -4.75 9.31 -0.86
CA LYS A 319 -5.91 8.43 -0.80
C LYS A 319 -7.21 9.20 -1.02
N ILE A 320 -8.13 8.60 -1.75
CA ILE A 320 -9.50 9.08 -1.98
C ILE A 320 -10.45 8.03 -1.45
N PHE A 321 -11.35 8.43 -0.55
CA PHE A 321 -12.36 7.56 0.03
C PHE A 321 -13.71 7.86 -0.62
N TYR A 322 -14.19 6.98 -1.49
CA TYR A 322 -15.44 7.18 -2.23
C TYR A 322 -16.66 7.53 -1.37
N LYS A 323 -16.71 6.99 -0.15
CA LYS A 323 -17.84 7.21 0.78
C LYS A 323 -17.52 8.21 1.89
N ASN A 324 -16.32 8.10 2.48
CA ASN A 324 -16.00 8.89 3.66
C ASN A 324 -15.70 10.35 3.35
N ASP A 325 -15.06 10.63 2.23
CA ASP A 325 -14.75 12.01 1.81
C ASP A 325 -16.01 12.82 1.47
N LEU A 326 -17.15 12.14 1.25
CA LEU A 326 -18.44 12.79 0.97
C LEU A 326 -19.26 13.10 2.22
N LYS A 327 -18.82 12.74 3.42
CA LYS A 327 -19.61 12.88 4.65
C LYS A 327 -19.72 14.31 5.16
N LYS A 328 -18.85 15.21 4.71
CA LYS A 328 -18.82 16.62 5.10
C LYS A 328 -18.83 17.53 3.88
N ALA A 329 -19.41 18.75 4.05
CA ALA A 329 -19.36 19.75 3.01
C ALA A 329 -17.91 20.03 2.56
N PRO A 330 -17.66 20.22 1.26
CA PRO A 330 -18.62 20.39 0.16
C PRO A 330 -19.15 19.09 -0.47
N ASN A 331 -19.06 17.95 0.21
CA ASN A 331 -19.59 16.64 -0.22
C ASN A 331 -19.11 16.25 -1.64
N ARG A 332 -17.87 16.52 -1.94
CA ARG A 332 -17.23 16.16 -3.21
C ARG A 332 -15.90 15.45 -3.00
N LEU A 333 -15.57 14.57 -3.92
CA LEU A 333 -14.24 13.97 -3.99
C LEU A 333 -13.25 14.97 -4.58
N MET A 334 -11.98 14.86 -4.16
CA MET A 334 -10.89 15.54 -4.87
C MET A 334 -10.65 14.84 -6.21
N THR A 335 -10.54 15.66 -7.24
CA THR A 335 -10.30 15.22 -8.62
C THR A 335 -8.80 15.09 -8.93
N PRO A 336 -8.41 14.41 -10.02
CA PRO A 336 -7.04 14.46 -10.50
C PRO A 336 -6.50 15.90 -10.66
N GLN A 337 -7.33 16.84 -11.15
CA GLN A 337 -6.96 18.25 -11.29
C GLN A 337 -6.67 18.92 -9.93
N ASP A 338 -7.41 18.57 -8.87
CA ASP A 338 -7.13 19.09 -7.53
C ASP A 338 -5.78 18.56 -7.03
N LEU A 339 -5.52 17.26 -7.23
CA LEU A 339 -4.27 16.61 -6.77
C LEU A 339 -3.04 17.08 -7.54
N MET A 340 -3.20 17.43 -8.83
CA MET A 340 -2.12 18.01 -9.63
C MET A 340 -1.67 19.40 -9.14
N LYS A 341 -2.46 20.09 -8.32
CA LYS A 341 -2.08 21.37 -7.69
C LYS A 341 -1.21 21.19 -6.43
N LEU A 342 -1.13 19.97 -5.87
CA LEU A 342 -0.34 19.73 -4.68
C LEU A 342 1.17 19.87 -4.95
N LYS A 343 1.90 20.20 -3.90
CA LYS A 343 3.37 20.24 -3.86
C LYS A 343 3.88 19.30 -2.77
N PRO A 344 4.64 18.25 -3.12
CA PRO A 344 4.78 17.70 -4.47
C PRO A 344 3.49 17.06 -4.98
N GLN A 345 3.41 16.85 -6.29
CA GLN A 345 2.34 16.07 -6.90
C GLN A 345 2.46 14.61 -6.44
N PRO A 346 1.36 13.96 -6.07
CA PRO A 346 1.42 12.55 -5.67
C PRO A 346 1.69 11.66 -6.88
N SER A 347 2.63 10.73 -6.71
CA SER A 347 2.97 9.71 -7.72
C SER A 347 2.24 8.38 -7.48
N TYR A 348 1.51 8.25 -6.36
CA TYR A 348 0.71 7.09 -5.98
C TYR A 348 -0.68 7.55 -5.51
N ILE A 349 -1.72 7.07 -6.17
CA ILE A 349 -3.12 7.43 -5.87
C ILE A 349 -3.88 6.18 -5.50
N GLN A 350 -4.50 6.19 -4.34
CA GLN A 350 -5.27 5.05 -3.84
C GLN A 350 -6.73 5.44 -3.66
N TYR A 351 -7.62 4.63 -4.22
CA TYR A 351 -9.07 4.74 -4.06
C TYR A 351 -9.60 3.60 -3.17
N GLN A 352 -10.44 4.00 -2.19
CA GLN A 352 -11.06 3.09 -1.23
C GLN A 352 -12.58 3.30 -1.13
#